data_7d7989a3318e217933ffc7b5d757dd54
#
_entry.id   7d7989a3318e217933ffc7b5d757dd54
#
_cell.length_a   1.000
_cell.length_b   1.000
_cell.length_c   1.000
_cell.angle_alpha   90.00
_cell.angle_beta   90.00
_cell.angle_gamma   90.00
#
_symmetry.space_group_name_H-M   'P 1'
#
loop_
_entity.id
_entity.type
_entity.pdbx_description
1 polymer ?
#
loop_
_entity_poly.entity_id
_entity_poly.type
_entity_poly.pdbx_seq_one_letter_code
_entity_poly.pdbx_strand_id
1 'polypeptide(L)'
;MSEFQKFMDEHGNRDISRLHTAILAEILAYDPVLMQADLQPLIRDPEIEYAPIVHASVSCLRAGGFVIRPPYQPGDIVVAVVIERGIDGVFATGEKADRVGARKHSLTDAVVVGGFTPRPRPLPELHGADLLISTENGVNRIVMDPEGNITVYSEGIVNIDAQSINLNSGTAEEEPEEES
;
A
#
# COMPACT_ATOMS: atom_id res chain seq x y z
N MET A 1 22.01 -10.01 40.33
CA MET A 1 21.04 -10.54 39.34
C MET A 1 21.22 -12.07 39.37
N SER A 2 20.17 -12.83 39.63
CA SER A 2 20.29 -14.31 39.72
C SER A 2 20.51 -14.89 38.30
N GLU A 3 21.16 -16.08 38.21
CA GLU A 3 21.33 -16.78 36.91
C GLU A 3 19.97 -17.04 36.24
N PHE A 4 18.93 -17.30 37.02
CA PHE A 4 17.57 -17.46 36.53
C PHE A 4 17.01 -16.18 35.90
N GLN A 5 17.27 -14.99 36.48
CA GLN A 5 16.86 -13.71 35.87
C GLN A 5 17.57 -13.46 34.55
N LYS A 6 18.89 -13.72 34.48
CA LYS A 6 19.63 -13.62 33.24
C LYS A 6 19.10 -14.56 32.16
N PHE A 7 18.81 -15.81 32.53
CA PHE A 7 18.23 -16.80 31.62
C PHE A 7 16.86 -16.35 31.10
N MET A 8 15.98 -15.82 31.94
CA MET A 8 14.66 -15.33 31.55
C MET A 8 14.76 -14.09 30.62
N ASP A 9 15.67 -13.15 30.93
CA ASP A 9 15.89 -11.96 30.14
C ASP A 9 16.48 -12.31 28.77
N GLU A 10 17.44 -13.23 28.70
CA GLU A 10 18.04 -13.69 27.44
C GLU A 10 17.03 -14.44 26.56
N HIS A 11 16.17 -15.29 27.14
CA HIS A 11 15.14 -16.01 26.39
C HIS A 11 14.01 -15.07 25.94
N GLY A 12 13.55 -14.19 26.82
CA GLY A 12 12.54 -13.20 26.49
C GLY A 12 12.98 -12.25 25.37
N ASN A 13 14.20 -11.74 25.44
CA ASN A 13 14.77 -10.87 24.40
C ASN A 13 14.97 -11.61 23.07
N ARG A 14 15.39 -12.89 23.11
CA ARG A 14 15.54 -13.72 21.92
C ARG A 14 14.19 -13.99 21.24
N ASP A 15 13.14 -14.24 21.99
CA ASP A 15 11.81 -14.47 21.46
C ASP A 15 11.22 -13.20 20.87
N ILE A 16 11.39 -12.04 21.51
CA ILE A 16 10.96 -10.74 21.01
C ILE A 16 11.72 -10.36 19.74
N SER A 17 13.03 -10.59 19.65
CA SER A 17 13.84 -10.27 18.48
C SER A 17 13.47 -11.08 17.23
N ARG A 18 12.76 -12.19 17.39
CA ARG A 18 12.25 -13.03 16.29
C ARG A 18 10.82 -12.69 15.86
N LEU A 19 10.17 -11.76 16.55
CA LEU A 19 8.83 -11.30 16.18
C LEU A 19 8.92 -10.30 15.04
N HIS A 20 8.54 -10.75 13.85
CA HIS A 20 8.38 -9.85 12.71
C HIS A 20 7.00 -9.19 12.77
N THR A 21 6.95 -7.85 12.73
CA THR A 21 5.71 -7.06 12.74
C THR A 21 5.50 -6.32 11.43
N ALA A 22 6.53 -5.61 10.98
CA ALA A 22 6.58 -4.94 9.70
C ALA A 22 8.03 -4.86 9.23
N ILE A 23 8.23 -4.86 7.92
CA ILE A 23 9.54 -4.76 7.28
C ILE A 23 9.51 -3.75 6.15
N LEU A 24 10.67 -3.16 5.85
CA LEU A 24 10.93 -2.50 4.59
C LEU A 24 11.54 -3.50 3.63
N ALA A 25 11.01 -3.56 2.42
CA ALA A 25 11.49 -4.48 1.39
C ALA A 25 11.50 -3.81 0.03
N GLU A 26 12.35 -4.31 -0.86
CA GLU A 26 12.37 -3.97 -2.28
C GLU A 26 11.57 -5.00 -3.07
N ILE A 27 10.78 -4.55 -4.03
CA ILE A 27 10.07 -5.43 -4.95
C ILE A 27 11.06 -5.97 -5.98
N LEU A 28 11.15 -7.29 -6.08
CA LEU A 28 11.93 -8.00 -7.09
C LEU A 28 11.09 -8.33 -8.33
N ALA A 29 9.83 -8.71 -8.11
CA ALA A 29 8.85 -9.03 -9.15
C ALA A 29 7.45 -8.69 -8.65
N TYR A 30 6.53 -8.35 -9.56
CA TYR A 30 5.15 -8.05 -9.24
C TYR A 30 4.19 -8.60 -10.28
N ASP A 31 3.18 -9.33 -9.83
CA ASP A 31 2.05 -9.79 -10.64
C ASP A 31 0.81 -8.91 -10.34
N PRO A 32 0.40 -8.03 -11.27
CA PRO A 32 -0.73 -7.14 -11.05
C PRO A 32 -2.10 -7.84 -11.14
N VAL A 33 -2.16 -9.06 -11.66
CA VAL A 33 -3.40 -9.84 -11.77
C VAL A 33 -3.65 -10.60 -10.48
N LEU A 34 -2.62 -11.31 -10.00
CA LEU A 34 -2.68 -12.06 -8.74
C LEU A 34 -2.52 -11.16 -7.51
N MET A 35 -2.08 -9.90 -7.70
CA MET A 35 -1.72 -8.99 -6.61
C MET A 35 -0.70 -9.62 -5.66
N GLN A 36 0.39 -10.12 -6.24
CA GLN A 36 1.50 -10.76 -5.53
C GLN A 36 2.83 -10.13 -5.92
N ALA A 37 3.77 -10.11 -4.98
CA ALA A 37 5.11 -9.62 -5.21
C ALA A 37 6.16 -10.53 -4.57
N ASP A 38 7.33 -10.61 -5.19
CA ASP A 38 8.53 -11.15 -4.57
C ASP A 38 9.30 -9.98 -3.94
N LEU A 39 9.69 -10.14 -2.68
CA LEU A 39 10.24 -9.08 -1.85
C LEU A 39 11.64 -9.44 -1.34
N GLN A 40 12.58 -8.48 -1.39
CA GLN A 40 13.86 -8.56 -0.71
C GLN A 40 13.82 -7.68 0.54
N PRO A 41 13.90 -8.23 1.76
CA PRO A 41 14.05 -7.42 2.97
C PRO A 41 15.27 -6.51 2.89
N LEU A 42 15.12 -5.22 3.24
CA LEU A 42 16.20 -4.21 3.15
C LEU A 42 16.99 -4.04 4.45
N ILE A 43 16.40 -4.35 5.59
CA ILE A 43 17.06 -4.29 6.88
C ILE A 43 17.94 -5.54 7.00
N ARG A 44 19.24 -5.34 7.19
CA ARG A 44 20.21 -6.42 7.39
C ARG A 44 20.44 -6.66 8.87
N ASP A 45 20.43 -7.92 9.24
CA ASP A 45 20.96 -8.37 10.52
C ASP A 45 22.36 -8.97 10.25
N PRO A 46 23.41 -8.56 10.99
CA PRO A 46 24.76 -9.10 10.77
C PRO A 46 24.85 -10.62 10.92
N GLU A 47 23.94 -11.22 11.67
CA GLU A 47 23.92 -12.65 11.96
C GLU A 47 22.89 -13.43 11.11
N ILE A 48 22.04 -12.74 10.36
CA ILE A 48 20.93 -13.35 9.62
C ILE A 48 20.89 -12.81 8.18
N GLU A 49 21.04 -13.68 7.22
CA GLU A 49 20.76 -13.39 5.81
C GLU A 49 19.29 -13.71 5.53
N TYR A 50 18.49 -12.69 5.29
CA TYR A 50 17.08 -12.87 4.92
C TYR A 50 16.96 -13.28 3.45
N ALA A 51 16.43 -14.47 3.23
CA ALA A 51 16.04 -14.91 1.89
C ALA A 51 14.89 -14.03 1.34
N PRO A 52 14.74 -13.93 0.01
CA PRO A 52 13.58 -13.31 -0.60
C PRO A 52 12.27 -13.93 -0.13
N ILE A 53 11.26 -13.11 0.08
CA ILE A 53 9.89 -13.55 0.37
C ILE A 53 9.18 -13.64 -0.97
N VAL A 54 8.80 -14.84 -1.37
CA VAL A 54 8.13 -15.08 -2.65
C VAL A 54 6.62 -15.06 -2.50
N HIS A 55 5.92 -14.54 -3.52
CA HIS A 55 4.46 -14.49 -3.60
C HIS A 55 3.79 -13.81 -2.40
N ALA A 56 4.42 -12.78 -1.82
CA ALA A 56 3.78 -11.96 -0.79
C ALA A 56 2.53 -11.28 -1.37
N SER A 57 1.43 -11.31 -0.61
CA SER A 57 0.20 -10.63 -1.03
C SER A 57 0.41 -9.11 -1.08
N VAL A 58 -0.21 -8.47 -2.05
CA VAL A 58 -0.20 -7.00 -2.18
C VAL A 58 -1.60 -6.46 -1.91
N SER A 59 -1.72 -5.61 -0.90
CA SER A 59 -2.94 -4.89 -0.59
C SER A 59 -3.17 -3.76 -1.59
N CYS A 60 -4.45 -3.45 -1.85
CA CYS A 60 -4.87 -2.27 -2.58
C CYS A 60 -6.03 -1.61 -1.83
N LEU A 61 -6.32 -0.35 -2.14
CA LEU A 61 -7.51 0.28 -1.61
C LEU A 61 -8.73 -0.32 -2.31
N ARG A 62 -9.45 -1.20 -1.60
CA ARG A 62 -10.60 -1.94 -2.15
C ARG A 62 -11.78 -1.91 -1.18
N ALA A 63 -12.91 -1.41 -1.63
CA ALA A 63 -14.15 -1.41 -0.86
C ALA A 63 -15.36 -1.25 -1.79
N GLY A 64 -16.50 -1.88 -1.46
CA GLY A 64 -17.79 -1.66 -2.13
C GLY A 64 -17.78 -1.89 -3.66
N GLY A 65 -16.93 -2.79 -4.15
CA GLY A 65 -16.78 -3.03 -5.60
C GLY A 65 -15.81 -2.10 -6.31
N PHE A 66 -15.22 -1.11 -5.62
CA PHE A 66 -14.22 -0.20 -6.16
C PHE A 66 -12.82 -0.64 -5.77
N VAL A 67 -11.83 -0.31 -6.61
CA VAL A 67 -10.43 -0.61 -6.37
C VAL A 67 -9.51 0.49 -6.93
N ILE A 68 -8.50 0.88 -6.13
CA ILE A 68 -7.33 1.63 -6.61
C ILE A 68 -6.15 0.69 -6.48
N ARG A 69 -5.56 0.32 -7.62
CA ARG A 69 -4.48 -0.65 -7.71
C ARG A 69 -3.17 0.05 -8.07
N PRO A 70 -2.17 0.03 -7.19
CA PRO A 70 -0.86 0.61 -7.49
C PRO A 70 -0.11 -0.24 -8.53
N PRO A 71 0.57 0.39 -9.50
CA PRO A 71 1.34 -0.30 -10.54
C PRO A 71 2.80 -0.52 -10.09
N TYR A 72 3.03 -1.31 -9.04
CA TYR A 72 4.37 -1.56 -8.53
C TYR A 72 5.33 -2.09 -9.60
N GLN A 73 6.61 -1.69 -9.47
CA GLN A 73 7.69 -2.10 -10.35
C GLN A 73 8.86 -2.70 -9.53
N PRO A 74 9.70 -3.56 -10.14
CA PRO A 74 10.96 -3.95 -9.54
C PRO A 74 11.81 -2.73 -9.17
N GLY A 75 12.37 -2.72 -7.95
CA GLY A 75 13.11 -1.60 -7.38
C GLY A 75 12.28 -0.65 -6.52
N ASP A 76 10.95 -0.79 -6.50
CA ASP A 76 10.10 -0.04 -5.57
C ASP A 76 10.33 -0.51 -4.14
N ILE A 77 10.43 0.46 -3.22
CA ILE A 77 10.53 0.18 -1.80
C ILE A 77 9.13 0.22 -1.18
N VAL A 78 8.82 -0.81 -0.42
CA VAL A 78 7.51 -1.00 0.19
C VAL A 78 7.58 -1.28 1.68
N VAL A 79 6.47 -1.01 2.37
CA VAL A 79 6.20 -1.50 3.71
C VAL A 79 5.40 -2.78 3.59
N ALA A 80 5.87 -3.86 4.20
CA ALA A 80 5.12 -5.10 4.33
C ALA A 80 4.86 -5.39 5.81
N VAL A 81 3.61 -5.70 6.14
CA VAL A 81 3.14 -6.07 7.49
C VAL A 81 3.09 -7.58 7.58
N VAL A 82 3.60 -8.13 8.65
CA VAL A 82 3.58 -9.58 8.89
C VAL A 82 2.33 -9.94 9.69
N ILE A 83 1.50 -10.79 9.13
CA ILE A 83 0.25 -11.23 9.76
C ILE A 83 0.56 -12.17 10.93
N GLU A 84 -0.23 -12.06 12.00
CA GLU A 84 -0.04 -12.84 13.24
C GLU A 84 -0.03 -14.36 13.01
N ARG A 85 -0.80 -14.84 12.05
CA ARG A 85 -1.00 -16.26 11.74
C ARG A 85 -0.85 -16.52 10.25
N GLY A 86 -0.58 -17.78 9.89
CA GLY A 86 -0.55 -18.19 8.49
C GLY A 86 -1.82 -17.81 7.75
N ILE A 87 -1.68 -17.14 6.60
CA ILE A 87 -2.79 -16.62 5.78
C ILE A 87 -3.22 -17.58 4.67
N ASP A 88 -2.51 -18.69 4.48
CA ASP A 88 -2.68 -19.61 3.33
C ASP A 88 -4.14 -20.00 3.06
N GLY A 89 -4.89 -20.33 4.11
CA GLY A 89 -6.29 -20.76 3.98
C GLY A 89 -7.21 -19.63 3.50
N VAL A 90 -7.09 -18.44 4.12
CA VAL A 90 -7.87 -17.25 3.74
C VAL A 90 -7.46 -16.77 2.34
N PHE A 91 -6.15 -16.83 2.05
CA PHE A 91 -5.63 -16.42 0.74
C PHE A 91 -6.15 -17.31 -0.39
N ALA A 92 -6.24 -18.62 -0.17
CA ALA A 92 -6.71 -19.57 -1.18
C ALA A 92 -8.22 -19.51 -1.42
N THR A 93 -9.02 -19.19 -0.40
CA THR A 93 -10.50 -19.28 -0.48
C THR A 93 -11.20 -17.93 -0.46
N GLY A 94 -10.56 -16.90 0.09
CA GLY A 94 -11.21 -15.62 0.39
C GLY A 94 -12.23 -15.68 1.54
N GLU A 95 -12.32 -16.80 2.24
CA GLU A 95 -13.30 -17.06 3.29
C GLU A 95 -12.60 -17.33 4.64
N LYS A 96 -13.41 -17.44 5.70
CA LYS A 96 -12.93 -17.86 7.02
C LYS A 96 -12.33 -19.26 6.91
N ALA A 97 -11.08 -19.40 7.30
CA ALA A 97 -10.33 -20.65 7.25
C ALA A 97 -9.73 -20.99 8.62
N ASP A 98 -9.55 -22.27 8.86
CA ASP A 98 -8.86 -22.75 10.06
C ASP A 98 -7.35 -22.45 9.96
N ARG A 99 -6.72 -22.31 11.12
CA ARG A 99 -5.29 -22.10 11.22
C ARG A 99 -4.52 -23.29 10.65
N VAL A 100 -3.70 -23.03 9.64
CA VAL A 100 -2.77 -24.02 9.09
C VAL A 100 -1.44 -23.92 9.83
N GLY A 101 -1.07 -25.01 10.56
CA GLY A 101 0.20 -25.11 11.27
C GLY A 101 0.33 -24.20 12.51
N ALA A 102 1.56 -24.11 13.03
CA ALA A 102 1.90 -23.35 14.25
C ALA A 102 2.58 -22.00 13.96
N ARG A 103 2.70 -21.59 12.68
CA ARG A 103 3.38 -20.34 12.29
C ARG A 103 2.74 -19.13 12.98
N LYS A 104 3.60 -18.24 13.48
CA LYS A 104 3.25 -16.94 14.04
C LYS A 104 4.28 -15.93 13.57
N HIS A 105 3.85 -14.76 13.14
CA HIS A 105 4.73 -13.65 12.72
C HIS A 105 5.85 -14.09 11.77
N SER A 106 5.50 -14.96 10.82
CA SER A 106 6.43 -15.45 9.81
C SER A 106 6.53 -14.48 8.64
N LEU A 107 7.75 -14.23 8.17
CA LEU A 107 7.96 -13.38 6.97
C LEU A 107 7.21 -13.92 5.74
N THR A 108 6.93 -15.22 5.66
CA THR A 108 6.14 -15.81 4.57
C THR A 108 4.67 -15.39 4.58
N ASP A 109 4.20 -14.82 5.71
CA ASP A 109 2.84 -14.30 5.86
C ASP A 109 2.83 -12.75 5.77
N ALA A 110 3.79 -12.17 5.04
CA ALA A 110 3.88 -10.75 4.79
C ALA A 110 2.87 -10.28 3.75
N VAL A 111 2.30 -9.09 3.99
CA VAL A 111 1.38 -8.39 3.07
C VAL A 111 1.92 -6.99 2.82
N VAL A 112 2.17 -6.63 1.57
CA VAL A 112 2.54 -5.27 1.16
C VAL A 112 1.34 -4.35 1.38
N VAL A 113 1.53 -3.27 2.14
CA VAL A 113 0.46 -2.31 2.47
C VAL A 113 0.63 -0.95 1.80
N GLY A 114 1.80 -0.64 1.26
CA GLY A 114 2.05 0.61 0.56
C GLY A 114 3.50 0.82 0.17
N GLY A 115 3.74 1.79 -0.70
CA GLY A 115 5.08 2.27 -1.05
C GLY A 115 5.73 3.04 0.09
N PHE A 116 7.05 3.11 0.06
CA PHE A 116 7.87 3.88 1.00
C PHE A 116 8.79 4.81 0.22
N THR A 117 8.76 6.09 0.58
CA THR A 117 9.62 7.10 -0.06
C THR A 117 10.87 7.33 0.78
N PRO A 118 12.06 6.85 0.35
CA PRO A 118 13.29 7.08 1.07
C PRO A 118 13.78 8.52 0.87
N ARG A 119 14.46 9.08 1.87
CA ARG A 119 14.98 10.47 1.83
C ARG A 119 15.78 10.83 0.56
N PRO A 120 16.60 9.95 -0.04
CA PRO A 120 17.32 10.27 -1.28
C PRO A 120 16.45 10.36 -2.54
N ARG A 121 15.17 9.95 -2.46
CA ARG A 121 14.20 10.00 -3.58
C ARG A 121 12.94 10.74 -3.14
N PRO A 122 13.02 12.05 -2.81
CA PRO A 122 11.84 12.80 -2.38
C PRO A 122 10.88 12.97 -3.54
N LEU A 123 9.59 12.99 -3.23
CA LEU A 123 8.57 13.40 -4.21
C LEU A 123 8.70 14.89 -4.50
N PRO A 124 8.28 15.37 -5.70
CA PRO A 124 8.23 16.79 -6.01
C PRO A 124 7.37 17.54 -4.99
N GLU A 125 7.78 18.77 -4.64
CA GLU A 125 6.95 19.67 -3.83
C GLU A 125 5.80 20.21 -4.70
N LEU A 126 4.67 19.53 -4.67
CA LEU A 126 3.47 19.88 -5.43
C LEU A 126 2.26 19.83 -4.49
N HIS A 127 1.44 20.88 -4.54
CA HIS A 127 0.11 20.85 -3.93
C HIS A 127 0.07 20.29 -2.49
N GLY A 128 0.93 20.80 -1.61
CA GLY A 128 1.12 20.26 -0.26
C GLY A 128 -0.12 20.26 0.66
N ALA A 129 -1.16 21.02 0.32
CA ALA A 129 -2.44 21.05 1.04
C ALA A 129 -3.56 20.27 0.32
N ASP A 130 -3.32 19.76 -0.88
CA ASP A 130 -4.32 19.18 -1.77
C ASP A 130 -4.27 17.65 -1.71
N LEU A 131 -5.38 17.00 -2.07
CA LEU A 131 -5.35 15.58 -2.40
C LEU A 131 -4.79 15.41 -3.81
N LEU A 132 -3.69 14.66 -3.92
CA LEU A 132 -2.98 14.46 -5.17
C LEU A 132 -2.94 12.98 -5.56
N ILE A 133 -3.35 12.67 -6.79
CA ILE A 133 -3.10 11.40 -7.46
C ILE A 133 -2.21 11.70 -8.66
N SER A 134 -0.96 11.23 -8.68
CA SER A 134 -0.01 11.64 -9.70
C SER A 134 0.98 10.55 -10.09
N THR A 135 1.66 10.74 -11.23
CA THR A 135 2.93 10.09 -11.49
C THR A 135 3.99 10.56 -10.50
N GLU A 136 5.06 9.78 -10.28
CA GLU A 136 6.13 10.10 -9.31
C GLU A 136 6.77 11.47 -9.59
N ASN A 137 6.93 11.84 -10.87
CA ASN A 137 7.44 13.16 -11.28
C ASN A 137 6.41 14.29 -11.19
N GLY A 138 5.16 14.00 -10.84
CA GLY A 138 4.07 14.96 -10.68
C GLY A 138 3.52 15.55 -11.97
N VAL A 139 3.97 15.12 -13.12
CA VAL A 139 3.59 15.71 -14.43
C VAL A 139 2.14 15.39 -14.76
N ASN A 140 1.75 14.12 -14.73
CA ASN A 140 0.36 13.73 -14.91
C ASN A 140 -0.29 13.58 -13.52
N ARG A 141 -1.36 14.34 -13.27
CA ARG A 141 -1.97 14.39 -11.95
C ARG A 141 -3.43 14.78 -11.94
N ILE A 142 -4.13 14.31 -10.94
CA ILE A 142 -5.46 14.77 -10.54
C ILE A 142 -5.30 15.44 -9.19
N VAL A 143 -5.78 16.67 -9.06
CA VAL A 143 -5.68 17.50 -7.86
C VAL A 143 -7.08 17.82 -7.38
N MET A 144 -7.33 17.67 -6.08
CA MET A 144 -8.53 18.16 -5.40
C MET A 144 -8.08 19.14 -4.32
N ASP A 145 -8.39 20.42 -4.50
CA ASP A 145 -8.02 21.45 -3.53
C ASP A 145 -9.09 21.65 -2.42
N PRO A 146 -8.74 22.31 -1.31
CA PRO A 146 -9.68 22.59 -0.23
C PRO A 146 -10.83 23.53 -0.62
N GLU A 147 -10.69 24.30 -1.69
CA GLU A 147 -11.69 25.21 -2.24
C GLU A 147 -12.76 24.48 -3.04
N GLY A 148 -12.60 23.15 -3.27
CA GLY A 148 -13.56 22.30 -3.97
C GLY A 148 -13.33 22.17 -5.48
N ASN A 149 -12.18 22.63 -6.00
CA ASN A 149 -11.86 22.45 -7.41
C ASN A 149 -11.23 21.07 -7.64
N ILE A 150 -11.52 20.49 -8.82
CA ILE A 150 -10.89 19.27 -9.31
C ILE A 150 -10.19 19.60 -10.63
N THR A 151 -8.89 19.40 -10.69
CA THR A 151 -8.10 19.68 -11.88
C THR A 151 -7.37 18.43 -12.34
N VAL A 152 -7.40 18.18 -13.67
CA VAL A 152 -6.68 17.08 -14.33
C VAL A 152 -5.60 17.67 -15.21
N TYR A 153 -4.34 17.31 -14.95
CA TYR A 153 -3.18 17.69 -15.77
C TYR A 153 -2.65 16.47 -16.51
N SER A 154 -2.33 16.62 -17.78
CA SER A 154 -1.71 15.59 -18.61
C SER A 154 -0.80 16.23 -19.65
N GLU A 155 0.45 15.72 -19.79
CA GLU A 155 1.31 16.05 -20.95
C GLU A 155 0.87 15.35 -22.24
N GLY A 156 0.08 14.30 -22.13
CA GLY A 156 -0.47 13.56 -23.25
C GLY A 156 -1.91 13.92 -23.54
N ILE A 157 -2.70 12.92 -23.88
CA ILE A 157 -4.10 13.06 -24.22
C ILE A 157 -4.95 12.60 -23.02
N VAL A 158 -5.99 13.38 -22.69
CA VAL A 158 -7.05 12.94 -21.79
C VAL A 158 -8.21 12.42 -22.62
N ASN A 159 -8.44 11.11 -22.58
CA ASN A 159 -9.60 10.49 -23.23
C ASN A 159 -10.72 10.29 -22.20
N ILE A 160 -11.90 10.76 -22.52
CA ILE A 160 -13.12 10.52 -21.74
C ILE A 160 -14.07 9.72 -22.64
N ASP A 161 -14.18 8.42 -22.36
CA ASP A 161 -15.09 7.50 -23.06
C ASP A 161 -16.28 7.19 -22.15
N ALA A 162 -17.45 7.63 -22.55
CA ALA A 162 -18.68 7.52 -21.79
C ALA A 162 -19.88 7.46 -22.71
N GLN A 163 -20.94 6.80 -22.26
CA GLN A 163 -22.23 6.78 -22.99
C GLN A 163 -22.85 8.19 -23.09
N SER A 164 -22.61 9.05 -22.10
CA SER A 164 -22.95 10.48 -22.15
C SER A 164 -22.00 11.28 -21.25
N ILE A 165 -21.71 12.53 -21.65
CA ILE A 165 -20.90 13.48 -20.88
C ILE A 165 -21.77 14.72 -20.65
N ASN A 166 -22.07 15.04 -19.39
CA ASN A 166 -22.84 16.21 -19.01
C ASN A 166 -21.88 17.27 -18.44
N LEU A 167 -21.77 18.41 -19.10
CA LEU A 167 -20.99 19.57 -18.67
C LEU A 167 -21.97 20.69 -18.34
N ASN A 168 -22.26 20.88 -17.06
CA ASN A 168 -23.16 21.95 -16.61
C ASN A 168 -22.33 23.21 -16.36
N SER A 169 -22.65 24.30 -17.06
CA SER A 169 -21.94 25.57 -16.97
C SER A 169 -22.28 26.42 -15.75
N GLY A 170 -23.03 25.90 -14.79
CA GLY A 170 -23.28 26.56 -13.50
C GLY A 170 -23.97 27.93 -13.57
N THR A 171 -24.77 28.21 -14.60
CA THR A 171 -25.74 29.31 -14.54
C THR A 171 -26.80 28.89 -13.54
N ALA A 172 -26.82 29.56 -12.36
CA ALA A 172 -27.96 29.46 -11.46
C ALA A 172 -29.21 29.82 -12.28
N GLU A 173 -30.16 28.90 -12.43
CA GLU A 173 -31.51 29.25 -12.87
C GLU A 173 -32.05 30.21 -11.81
N GLU A 174 -32.30 31.47 -12.19
CA GLU A 174 -33.07 32.40 -11.38
C GLU A 174 -34.43 31.73 -11.20
N GLU A 175 -34.79 31.37 -9.97
CA GLU A 175 -36.16 30.93 -9.66
C GLU A 175 -37.10 32.04 -10.13
N PRO A 176 -38.17 31.70 -10.88
CA PRO A 176 -39.16 32.69 -11.30
C PRO A 176 -39.78 33.31 -10.04
N GLU A 177 -39.67 34.66 -9.92
CA GLU A 177 -40.36 35.40 -8.87
C GLU A 177 -41.86 35.09 -8.97
N GLU A 178 -42.42 34.44 -7.93
CA GLU A 178 -43.86 34.31 -7.79
C GLU A 178 -44.47 35.71 -7.68
N GLU A 179 -45.07 36.20 -8.77
CA GLU A 179 -45.92 37.37 -8.73
C GLU A 179 -47.11 37.12 -7.80
N SER A 180 -47.17 37.83 -6.69
CA SER A 180 -48.25 37.87 -5.69
C SER A 180 -49.42 38.75 -6.12
#